data_1a74c9800aba79cc33cc31a48e7c2870
#
_entry.id   1a74c9800aba79cc33cc31a48e7c2870
#
_cell.length_a   1.000
_cell.length_b   1.000
_cell.length_c   1.000
_cell.angle_alpha   90.00
_cell.angle_beta   90.00
_cell.angle_gamma   90.00
#
_symmetry.space_group_name_H-M   'P 1'
#
loop_
_entity.id
_entity.type
_entity.pdbx_description
1 polymer ?
#
loop_
_entity_poly.entity_id
_entity_poly.type
_entity_poly.pdbx_seq_one_letter_code
_entity_poly.pdbx_strand_id
1 'polypeptide(L)'
;NGRSRGLGDVYKRQIIVHPEIRKNLLYIKSINEAVRGLTLLAGNHFDNIENSSDDKEKKLSENFIALMTPIIKSYASDKSVENTNRAMQIYGGHGFITDHGMEQLVRDARITTIYEGTNGIQALDLIGRKLQTDNGALFNEFFNMIDSYQVKINNNQDMKKYIDLFMPSYDSYKSIFEYIKSLDDENEINSHAVEFLNLSSLISLGYIWLQYIEISLGKLEKQDESFYKSKIETGNFFLTKLLGETQVLCQNIRSGGKYYNDYNDKYFETAI
;
A
#
# COMPACT_ATOMS: atom_id res chain seq x y z
N ASN A 1 -25.52 -0.61 -33.38
CA ASN A 1 -26.18 -1.87 -33.01
C ASN A 1 -25.26 -3.08 -33.16
N GLY A 2 -24.14 -3.08 -32.51
CA GLY A 2 -23.26 -4.26 -32.35
C GLY A 2 -23.78 -5.16 -31.23
N ARG A 3 -24.79 -5.96 -31.49
CA ARG A 3 -25.16 -7.04 -30.60
C ARG A 3 -24.10 -8.13 -30.67
N SER A 4 -23.31 -8.28 -29.64
CA SER A 4 -22.44 -9.43 -29.49
C SER A 4 -23.34 -10.69 -29.37
N ARG A 5 -23.39 -11.47 -30.44
CA ARG A 5 -24.12 -12.73 -30.51
C ARG A 5 -23.34 -13.73 -29.63
N GLY A 6 -23.97 -14.23 -28.58
CA GLY A 6 -23.41 -15.26 -27.70
C GLY A 6 -23.58 -15.02 -26.18
N LEU A 7 -24.25 -13.95 -25.77
CA LEU A 7 -24.41 -13.57 -24.36
C LEU A 7 -25.80 -13.85 -23.76
N GLY A 8 -26.68 -14.62 -24.45
CA GLY A 8 -28.07 -14.82 -24.02
C GLY A 8 -28.25 -15.35 -22.58
N ASP A 9 -27.42 -16.27 -22.15
CA ASP A 9 -27.45 -16.81 -20.78
C ASP A 9 -26.57 -16.00 -19.80
N VAL A 10 -25.64 -15.22 -20.29
CA VAL A 10 -24.74 -14.37 -19.48
C VAL A 10 -25.48 -13.17 -18.89
N TYR A 11 -26.50 -12.64 -19.58
CA TYR A 11 -27.33 -11.54 -19.07
C TYR A 11 -28.22 -11.86 -17.87
N LYS A 12 -28.40 -13.15 -17.57
CA LYS A 12 -29.18 -13.58 -16.39
C LYS A 12 -28.32 -13.76 -15.13
N ARG A 13 -26.99 -13.68 -15.24
CA ARG A 13 -26.06 -13.84 -14.12
C ARG A 13 -25.51 -12.47 -13.71
N GLN A 14 -25.38 -12.28 -12.40
CA GLN A 14 -24.69 -11.09 -11.86
C GLN A 14 -23.25 -11.04 -12.40
N ILE A 15 -22.75 -9.85 -12.76
CA ILE A 15 -21.40 -9.66 -13.32
C ILE A 15 -20.27 -10.16 -12.41
N ILE A 16 -20.53 -10.33 -11.11
CA ILE A 16 -19.60 -10.87 -10.13
C ILE A 16 -19.11 -12.30 -10.45
N VAL A 17 -19.77 -13.03 -11.36
CA VAL A 17 -19.32 -14.36 -11.79
C VAL A 17 -18.06 -14.29 -12.66
N HIS A 18 -17.77 -13.14 -13.27
CA HIS A 18 -16.60 -12.94 -14.13
C HIS A 18 -15.33 -12.78 -13.30
N PRO A 19 -14.25 -13.54 -13.60
CA PRO A 19 -12.98 -13.44 -12.86
C PRO A 19 -12.39 -12.03 -12.83
N GLU A 20 -12.50 -11.27 -13.93
CA GLU A 20 -12.01 -9.89 -14.01
C GLU A 20 -12.73 -8.95 -13.03
N ILE A 21 -14.05 -9.08 -12.93
CA ILE A 21 -14.85 -8.31 -11.95
C ILE A 21 -14.44 -8.69 -10.52
N ARG A 22 -14.32 -9.98 -10.24
CA ARG A 22 -13.90 -10.47 -8.91
C ARG A 22 -12.50 -9.97 -8.54
N LYS A 23 -11.56 -9.99 -9.49
CA LYS A 23 -10.20 -9.48 -9.29
C LYS A 23 -10.21 -7.99 -8.92
N ASN A 24 -10.96 -7.16 -9.66
CA ASN A 24 -11.07 -5.73 -9.36
C ASN A 24 -11.73 -5.48 -8.00
N LEU A 25 -12.80 -6.20 -7.65
CA LEU A 25 -13.44 -6.09 -6.33
C LEU A 25 -12.52 -6.50 -5.20
N LEU A 26 -11.76 -7.60 -5.35
CA LEU A 26 -10.78 -8.04 -4.35
C LEU A 26 -9.63 -7.05 -4.22
N TYR A 27 -9.16 -6.47 -5.32
CA TYR A 27 -8.14 -5.43 -5.31
C TYR A 27 -8.62 -4.23 -4.48
N ILE A 28 -9.76 -3.64 -4.84
CA ILE A 28 -10.37 -2.50 -4.14
C ILE A 28 -10.54 -2.81 -2.65
N LYS A 29 -11.11 -3.97 -2.34
CA LYS A 29 -11.36 -4.40 -0.95
C LYS A 29 -10.06 -4.53 -0.17
N SER A 30 -9.06 -5.22 -0.72
CA SER A 30 -7.81 -5.51 -0.01
C SER A 30 -7.00 -4.25 0.27
N ILE A 31 -6.94 -3.32 -0.66
CA ILE A 31 -6.26 -2.03 -0.46
C ILE A 31 -7.01 -1.17 0.55
N ASN A 32 -8.33 -0.98 0.37
CA ASN A 32 -9.12 -0.11 1.26
C ASN A 32 -9.10 -0.59 2.72
N GLU A 33 -9.20 -1.89 2.94
CA GLU A 33 -9.20 -2.44 4.30
C GLU A 33 -7.84 -2.29 4.97
N ALA A 34 -6.74 -2.54 4.25
CA ALA A 34 -5.40 -2.39 4.80
C ALA A 34 -5.02 -0.92 5.04
N VAL A 35 -5.34 -0.01 4.10
CA VAL A 35 -5.13 1.44 4.29
C VAL A 35 -5.93 1.93 5.50
N ARG A 36 -7.19 1.52 5.64
CA ARG A 36 -8.00 1.85 6.82
C ARG A 36 -7.37 1.34 8.11
N GLY A 37 -6.84 0.11 8.11
CA GLY A 37 -6.14 -0.47 9.26
C GLY A 37 -4.89 0.31 9.62
N LEU A 38 -4.08 0.67 8.64
CA LEU A 38 -2.88 1.48 8.86
C LEU A 38 -3.22 2.88 9.40
N THR A 39 -4.28 3.50 8.89
CA THR A 39 -4.77 4.80 9.40
C THR A 39 -5.27 4.70 10.84
N LEU A 40 -5.99 3.64 11.19
CA LEU A 40 -6.45 3.41 12.57
C LEU A 40 -5.28 3.12 13.52
N LEU A 41 -4.27 2.39 13.06
CA LEU A 41 -3.04 2.19 13.82
C LEU A 41 -2.33 3.53 14.08
N ALA A 42 -2.23 4.39 13.05
CA ALA A 42 -1.69 5.74 13.22
C ALA A 42 -2.53 6.57 14.21
N GLY A 43 -3.88 6.48 14.15
CA GLY A 43 -4.77 7.10 15.13
C GLY A 43 -4.49 6.66 16.56
N ASN A 44 -4.25 5.37 16.79
CA ASN A 44 -3.88 4.84 18.10
C ASN A 44 -2.53 5.41 18.62
N HIS A 45 -1.57 5.61 17.72
CA HIS A 45 -0.31 6.28 18.08
C HIS A 45 -0.51 7.76 18.42
N PHE A 46 -1.44 8.46 17.76
CA PHE A 46 -1.83 9.82 18.19
C PHE A 46 -2.42 9.83 19.58
N ASP A 47 -3.31 8.90 19.91
CA ASP A 47 -3.87 8.77 21.26
C ASP A 47 -2.77 8.49 22.31
N ASN A 48 -1.75 7.69 21.98
CA ASN A 48 -0.62 7.42 22.87
C ASN A 48 0.23 8.68 23.10
N ILE A 49 0.46 9.50 22.07
CA ILE A 49 1.19 10.77 22.21
C ILE A 49 0.50 11.69 23.23
N GLU A 50 -0.83 11.76 23.18
CA GLU A 50 -1.60 12.64 24.05
C GLU A 50 -1.79 12.09 25.47
N ASN A 51 -2.02 10.78 25.61
CA ASN A 51 -2.56 10.20 26.85
C ASN A 51 -1.58 9.30 27.60
N SER A 52 -0.50 8.78 27.00
CA SER A 52 0.45 7.93 27.70
C SER A 52 1.20 8.72 28.78
N SER A 53 1.49 8.09 29.91
CA SER A 53 2.39 8.61 30.95
C SER A 53 3.85 8.16 30.76
N ASP A 54 4.12 7.29 29.80
CA ASP A 54 5.45 6.78 29.47
C ASP A 54 6.06 7.61 28.33
N ASP A 55 7.07 8.40 28.63
CA ASP A 55 7.78 9.24 27.65
C ASP A 55 8.41 8.41 26.53
N LYS A 56 8.81 7.16 26.80
CA LYS A 56 9.35 6.27 25.76
C LYS A 56 8.26 5.84 24.79
N GLU A 57 7.08 5.49 25.30
CA GLU A 57 5.93 5.14 24.43
C GLU A 57 5.49 6.34 23.59
N LYS A 58 5.46 7.54 24.18
CA LYS A 58 5.18 8.77 23.41
C LYS A 58 6.18 8.96 22.29
N LYS A 59 7.48 8.83 22.57
CA LYS A 59 8.54 9.01 21.57
C LYS A 59 8.45 8.00 20.42
N LEU A 60 8.22 6.73 20.75
CA LEU A 60 7.99 5.69 19.72
C LEU A 60 6.77 6.01 18.85
N SER A 61 5.71 6.53 19.45
CA SER A 61 4.49 6.91 18.73
C SER A 61 4.71 8.13 17.84
N GLU A 62 5.43 9.16 18.31
CA GLU A 62 5.85 10.31 17.47
C GLU A 62 6.67 9.86 16.26
N ASN A 63 7.63 8.96 16.46
CA ASN A 63 8.49 8.43 15.41
C ASN A 63 7.68 7.62 14.39
N PHE A 64 6.74 6.80 14.85
CA PHE A 64 5.82 6.06 13.98
C PHE A 64 4.98 7.00 13.12
N ILE A 65 4.36 8.02 13.71
CA ILE A 65 3.57 9.02 12.98
C ILE A 65 4.44 9.79 11.98
N ALA A 66 5.65 10.20 12.41
CA ALA A 66 6.57 10.90 11.53
C ALA A 66 6.92 10.09 10.28
N LEU A 67 7.13 8.76 10.43
CA LEU A 67 7.42 7.86 9.32
C LEU A 67 6.18 7.60 8.46
N MET A 68 5.02 7.33 9.07
CA MET A 68 3.83 6.87 8.36
C MET A 68 3.05 7.98 7.65
N THR A 69 3.18 9.23 8.07
CA THR A 69 2.44 10.35 7.47
C THR A 69 2.64 10.46 5.94
N PRO A 70 3.87 10.54 5.40
CA PRO A 70 4.06 10.59 3.95
C PRO A 70 3.60 9.30 3.25
N ILE A 71 3.79 8.14 3.88
CA ILE A 71 3.37 6.84 3.36
C ILE A 71 1.84 6.78 3.22
N ILE A 72 1.10 7.10 4.29
CA ILE A 72 -0.36 7.05 4.30
C ILE A 72 -0.92 8.06 3.31
N LYS A 73 -0.47 9.34 3.39
CA LYS A 73 -0.99 10.41 2.52
C LYS A 73 -0.80 10.09 1.04
N SER A 74 0.41 9.73 0.65
CA SER A 74 0.70 9.48 -0.76
C SER A 74 0.01 8.22 -1.28
N TYR A 75 0.25 7.08 -0.63
CA TYR A 75 -0.26 5.81 -1.12
C TYR A 75 -1.78 5.71 -1.08
N ALA A 76 -2.41 6.18 0.01
CA ALA A 76 -3.87 6.16 0.11
C ALA A 76 -4.54 7.03 -0.97
N SER A 77 -3.98 8.20 -1.27
CA SER A 77 -4.51 9.08 -2.30
C SER A 77 -4.30 8.51 -3.72
N ASP A 78 -3.14 7.96 -4.05
CA ASP A 78 -2.90 7.29 -5.32
C ASP A 78 -3.85 6.08 -5.50
N LYS A 79 -3.99 5.27 -4.45
CA LYS A 79 -4.89 4.11 -4.48
C LYS A 79 -6.36 4.50 -4.49
N SER A 80 -6.73 5.67 -3.97
CA SER A 80 -8.11 6.19 -4.10
C SER A 80 -8.45 6.49 -5.56
N VAL A 81 -7.54 7.11 -6.30
CA VAL A 81 -7.68 7.35 -7.74
C VAL A 81 -7.76 6.03 -8.51
N GLU A 82 -6.88 5.10 -8.23
CA GLU A 82 -6.89 3.78 -8.88
C GLU A 82 -8.18 3.00 -8.58
N ASN A 83 -8.60 2.96 -7.31
CA ASN A 83 -9.79 2.21 -6.89
C ASN A 83 -11.09 2.79 -7.46
N THR A 84 -11.21 4.13 -7.53
CA THR A 84 -12.39 4.77 -8.13
C THR A 84 -12.46 4.53 -9.65
N ASN A 85 -11.31 4.53 -10.35
CA ASN A 85 -11.25 4.13 -11.76
C ASN A 85 -11.62 2.67 -11.97
N ARG A 86 -11.13 1.74 -11.13
CA ARG A 86 -11.54 0.32 -11.18
C ARG A 86 -13.02 0.13 -10.91
N ALA A 87 -13.57 0.88 -9.96
CA ALA A 87 -15.01 0.85 -9.68
C ALA A 87 -15.81 1.38 -10.87
N MET A 88 -15.41 2.48 -11.48
CA MET A 88 -16.03 3.00 -12.71
C MET A 88 -16.00 1.95 -13.83
N GLN A 89 -14.89 1.23 -14.00
CA GLN A 89 -14.77 0.16 -14.99
C GLN A 89 -15.78 -0.98 -14.71
N ILE A 90 -16.01 -1.34 -13.43
CA ILE A 90 -17.01 -2.36 -13.05
C ILE A 90 -18.43 -1.89 -13.37
N TYR A 91 -18.74 -0.60 -13.22
CA TYR A 91 -20.03 0.00 -13.61
C TYR A 91 -20.22 0.04 -15.13
N GLY A 92 -19.14 -0.11 -15.92
CA GLY A 92 -19.18 0.01 -17.38
C GLY A 92 -19.61 1.42 -17.82
N GLY A 93 -20.33 1.54 -18.92
CA GLY A 93 -20.82 2.84 -19.44
C GLY A 93 -21.66 3.65 -18.41
N HIS A 94 -22.38 2.97 -17.52
CA HIS A 94 -23.15 3.63 -16.47
C HIS A 94 -22.26 4.35 -15.45
N GLY A 95 -21.03 3.90 -15.22
CA GLY A 95 -20.09 4.57 -14.33
C GLY A 95 -19.55 5.88 -14.85
N PHE A 96 -19.62 6.10 -16.16
CA PHE A 96 -19.08 7.30 -16.82
C PHE A 96 -20.06 8.47 -16.86
N ILE A 97 -21.36 8.20 -16.80
CA ILE A 97 -22.40 9.25 -16.85
C ILE A 97 -22.71 9.78 -15.45
N THR A 98 -23.13 11.05 -15.38
CA THR A 98 -23.38 11.77 -14.13
C THR A 98 -24.50 11.18 -13.27
N ASP A 99 -25.50 10.53 -13.90
CA ASP A 99 -26.69 10.00 -13.24
C ASP A 99 -26.38 8.99 -12.11
N HIS A 100 -25.22 8.33 -12.15
CA HIS A 100 -24.83 7.32 -11.17
C HIS A 100 -23.78 7.80 -10.17
N GLY A 101 -23.22 9.00 -10.33
CA GLY A 101 -22.29 9.64 -9.40
C GLY A 101 -20.90 9.01 -9.30
N MET A 102 -20.61 7.91 -10.02
CA MET A 102 -19.31 7.23 -9.95
C MET A 102 -18.19 8.08 -10.57
N GLU A 103 -18.51 8.83 -11.65
CA GLU A 103 -17.57 9.73 -12.30
C GLU A 103 -17.14 10.88 -11.37
N GLN A 104 -18.02 11.35 -10.49
CA GLN A 104 -17.69 12.35 -9.49
C GLN A 104 -16.65 11.83 -8.50
N LEU A 105 -16.77 10.59 -8.03
CA LEU A 105 -15.80 9.99 -7.12
C LEU A 105 -14.39 9.91 -7.73
N VAL A 106 -14.29 9.66 -9.04
CA VAL A 106 -12.99 9.68 -9.75
C VAL A 106 -12.39 11.09 -9.75
N ARG A 107 -13.19 12.11 -10.04
CA ARG A 107 -12.73 13.51 -10.02
C ARG A 107 -12.34 13.97 -8.61
N ASP A 108 -13.16 13.64 -7.62
CA ASP A 108 -12.90 13.99 -6.22
C ASP A 108 -11.67 13.30 -5.64
N ALA A 109 -11.41 12.05 -6.04
CA ALA A 109 -10.20 11.35 -5.66
C ALA A 109 -8.93 12.01 -6.22
N ARG A 110 -8.97 12.58 -7.44
CA ARG A 110 -7.79 13.10 -8.13
C ARG A 110 -7.12 14.26 -7.41
N ILE A 111 -7.86 15.18 -6.78
CA ILE A 111 -7.28 16.31 -6.08
C ILE A 111 -6.45 15.88 -4.86
N THR A 112 -6.77 14.73 -4.25
CA THR A 112 -6.09 14.26 -3.04
C THR A 112 -4.61 13.95 -3.26
N THR A 113 -4.19 13.68 -4.49
CA THR A 113 -2.79 13.43 -4.85
C THR A 113 -1.96 14.71 -5.06
N ILE A 114 -2.62 15.88 -5.10
CA ILE A 114 -2.03 17.16 -5.48
C ILE A 114 -1.88 18.11 -4.29
N TYR A 115 -2.94 18.25 -3.47
CA TYR A 115 -2.94 19.20 -2.36
C TYR A 115 -2.15 18.68 -1.14
N GLU A 116 -1.85 19.56 -0.18
CA GLU A 116 -1.07 19.28 1.04
C GLU A 116 0.32 18.67 0.76
N GLY A 117 0.96 19.15 -0.30
CA GLY A 117 2.16 18.57 -0.88
C GLY A 117 1.82 17.40 -1.82
N THR A 118 2.27 17.50 -3.07
CA THR A 118 2.05 16.43 -4.05
C THR A 118 2.63 15.10 -3.56
N ASN A 119 2.16 13.99 -4.08
CA ASN A 119 2.66 12.68 -3.69
C ASN A 119 4.16 12.50 -3.95
N GLY A 120 4.71 13.17 -5.00
CA GLY A 120 6.15 13.25 -5.22
C GLY A 120 6.89 13.96 -4.07
N ILE A 121 6.34 15.06 -3.53
CA ILE A 121 6.92 15.75 -2.38
C ILE A 121 6.87 14.87 -1.11
N GLN A 122 5.81 14.11 -0.91
CA GLN A 122 5.73 13.13 0.19
C GLN A 122 6.81 12.04 0.04
N ALA A 123 7.06 11.59 -1.19
CA ALA A 123 8.09 10.60 -1.47
C ALA A 123 9.50 11.15 -1.21
N LEU A 124 9.77 12.38 -1.62
CA LEU A 124 11.03 13.09 -1.30
C LEU A 124 11.20 13.32 0.20
N ASP A 125 10.13 13.65 0.93
CA ASP A 125 10.19 13.76 2.40
C ASP A 125 10.57 12.42 3.05
N LEU A 126 10.02 11.32 2.56
CA LEU A 126 10.32 9.99 3.09
C LEU A 126 11.79 9.60 2.87
N ILE A 127 12.29 9.71 1.63
CA ILE A 127 13.64 9.22 1.28
C ILE A 127 14.73 10.21 1.66
N GLY A 128 14.49 11.51 1.46
CA GLY A 128 15.48 12.56 1.71
C GLY A 128 15.59 12.92 3.19
N ARG A 129 14.46 13.17 3.87
CA ARG A 129 14.47 13.65 5.24
C ARG A 129 14.30 12.52 6.26
N LYS A 130 13.25 11.69 6.14
CA LYS A 130 12.93 10.66 7.14
C LYS A 130 13.96 9.54 7.18
N LEU A 131 14.48 9.14 6.04
CA LEU A 131 15.51 8.10 5.96
C LEU A 131 16.85 8.61 6.51
N GLN A 132 17.17 9.88 6.29
CA GLN A 132 18.43 10.46 6.75
C GLN A 132 18.42 10.83 8.25
N THR A 133 17.23 11.01 8.87
CA THR A 133 17.12 11.36 10.29
C THR A 133 17.75 10.27 11.16
N ASP A 134 18.71 10.65 11.99
CA ASP A 134 19.42 9.79 12.93
C ASP A 134 19.86 8.45 12.29
N ASN A 135 20.42 8.55 11.08
CA ASN A 135 20.92 7.40 10.32
C ASN A 135 19.85 6.29 10.11
N GLY A 136 18.61 6.67 9.85
CA GLY A 136 17.51 5.76 9.59
C GLY A 136 16.80 5.23 10.84
N ALA A 137 16.92 5.93 11.97
CA ALA A 137 16.33 5.49 13.22
C ALA A 137 14.81 5.20 13.13
N LEU A 138 14.06 6.05 12.41
CA LEU A 138 12.61 5.87 12.21
C LEU A 138 12.28 4.52 11.54
N PHE A 139 13.06 4.17 10.52
CA PHE A 139 12.90 2.89 9.81
C PHE A 139 13.31 1.71 10.68
N ASN A 140 14.40 1.83 11.43
CA ASN A 140 14.86 0.79 12.34
C ASN A 140 13.83 0.50 13.43
N GLU A 141 13.14 1.51 13.96
CA GLU A 141 12.04 1.31 14.91
C GLU A 141 10.86 0.57 14.25
N PHE A 142 10.51 0.91 13.01
CA PHE A 142 9.48 0.20 12.26
C PHE A 142 9.88 -1.26 11.97
N PHE A 143 11.14 -1.50 11.61
CA PHE A 143 11.66 -2.87 11.45
C PHE A 143 11.58 -3.64 12.76
N ASN A 144 12.00 -3.06 13.87
CA ASN A 144 11.90 -3.68 15.20
C ASN A 144 10.46 -4.04 15.58
N MET A 145 9.49 -3.20 15.20
CA MET A 145 8.07 -3.46 15.43
C MET A 145 7.61 -4.69 14.62
N ILE A 146 7.97 -4.79 13.33
CA ILE A 146 7.62 -5.94 12.49
C ILE A 146 8.35 -7.20 12.98
N ASP A 147 9.65 -7.12 13.27
CA ASP A 147 10.47 -8.25 13.72
C ASP A 147 9.94 -8.81 15.05
N SER A 148 9.58 -7.93 16.00
CA SER A 148 8.97 -8.32 17.29
C SER A 148 7.62 -9.01 17.10
N TYR A 149 6.81 -8.50 16.19
CA TYR A 149 5.53 -9.12 15.85
C TYR A 149 5.73 -10.49 15.18
N GLN A 150 6.66 -10.60 14.25
CA GLN A 150 7.00 -11.87 13.60
C GLN A 150 7.44 -12.94 14.60
N VAL A 151 8.29 -12.58 15.58
CA VAL A 151 8.69 -13.49 16.67
C VAL A 151 7.48 -13.97 17.46
N LYS A 152 6.54 -13.06 17.79
CA LYS A 152 5.30 -13.39 18.51
C LYS A 152 4.45 -14.44 17.78
N ILE A 153 4.29 -14.29 16.46
CA ILE A 153 3.39 -15.13 15.66
C ILE A 153 4.08 -16.38 15.08
N ASN A 154 5.40 -16.49 15.18
CA ASN A 154 6.19 -17.57 14.53
C ASN A 154 5.81 -18.98 15.05
N ASN A 155 5.36 -19.10 16.28
CA ASN A 155 4.92 -20.36 16.88
C ASN A 155 3.48 -20.75 16.50
N ASN A 156 2.75 -19.87 15.82
CA ASN A 156 1.39 -20.14 15.36
C ASN A 156 1.44 -20.85 13.99
N GLN A 157 1.16 -22.16 13.97
CA GLN A 157 1.22 -22.98 12.75
C GLN A 157 0.26 -22.47 11.65
N ASP A 158 -0.88 -21.89 12.03
CA ASP A 158 -1.86 -21.37 11.10
C ASP A 158 -1.39 -20.08 10.40
N MET A 159 -0.46 -19.36 11.03
CA MET A 159 0.16 -18.15 10.48
C MET A 159 1.34 -18.43 9.55
N LYS A 160 1.93 -19.64 9.61
CA LYS A 160 3.18 -19.96 8.91
C LYS A 160 3.13 -19.61 7.42
N LYS A 161 2.10 -20.04 6.71
CA LYS A 161 1.98 -19.78 5.26
C LYS A 161 1.91 -18.28 4.91
N TYR A 162 1.35 -17.45 5.77
CA TYR A 162 1.24 -16.00 5.55
C TYR A 162 2.56 -15.29 5.86
N ILE A 163 3.27 -15.78 6.87
CA ILE A 163 4.64 -15.34 7.18
C ILE A 163 5.57 -15.66 6.01
N ASP A 164 5.50 -16.88 5.49
CA ASP A 164 6.32 -17.34 4.35
C ASP A 164 6.04 -16.52 3.06
N LEU A 165 4.83 -15.98 2.90
CA LEU A 165 4.48 -15.06 1.80
C LEU A 165 5.02 -13.64 2.03
N PHE A 166 5.03 -13.15 3.26
CA PHE A 166 5.39 -11.77 3.60
C PHE A 166 6.92 -11.58 3.70
N MET A 167 7.62 -12.48 4.37
CA MET A 167 9.02 -12.29 4.76
C MET A 167 9.97 -12.03 3.58
N PRO A 168 9.87 -12.70 2.41
CA PRO A 168 10.76 -12.41 1.29
C PRO A 168 10.69 -10.96 0.79
N SER A 169 9.48 -10.36 0.80
CA SER A 169 9.29 -8.96 0.43
C SER A 169 9.83 -8.01 1.50
N TYR A 170 9.63 -8.34 2.77
CA TYR A 170 10.16 -7.58 3.89
C TYR A 170 11.69 -7.60 3.94
N ASP A 171 12.33 -8.75 3.73
CA ASP A 171 13.79 -8.85 3.67
C ASP A 171 14.37 -8.07 2.48
N SER A 172 13.69 -8.11 1.34
CA SER A 172 14.04 -7.28 0.17
C SER A 172 13.95 -5.80 0.49
N TYR A 173 12.92 -5.37 1.23
CA TYR A 173 12.76 -3.99 1.67
C TYR A 173 13.89 -3.52 2.58
N LYS A 174 14.28 -4.32 3.59
CA LYS A 174 15.45 -4.02 4.44
C LYS A 174 16.73 -3.90 3.60
N SER A 175 16.92 -4.77 2.62
CA SER A 175 18.06 -4.71 1.70
C SER A 175 18.06 -3.45 0.82
N ILE A 176 16.90 -2.98 0.36
CA ILE A 176 16.78 -1.72 -0.39
C ILE A 176 17.04 -0.51 0.51
N PHE A 177 16.54 -0.52 1.75
CA PHE A 177 16.82 0.52 2.72
C PHE A 177 18.35 0.69 2.93
N GLU A 178 19.08 -0.39 3.16
CA GLU A 178 20.53 -0.33 3.32
C GLU A 178 21.25 0.09 2.02
N TYR A 179 20.74 -0.33 0.85
CA TYR A 179 21.27 0.11 -0.44
C TYR A 179 21.14 1.63 -0.61
N ILE A 180 19.95 2.20 -0.37
CA ILE A 180 19.73 3.66 -0.50
C ILE A 180 20.62 4.42 0.49
N LYS A 181 20.77 3.94 1.73
CA LYS A 181 21.67 4.55 2.71
C LYS A 181 23.14 4.54 2.29
N SER A 182 23.54 3.64 1.43
CA SER A 182 24.93 3.54 0.92
C SER A 182 25.20 4.46 -0.26
N LEU A 183 24.18 5.15 -0.79
CA LEU A 183 24.35 6.12 -1.89
C LEU A 183 24.78 7.48 -1.34
N ASP A 184 25.74 8.10 -2.01
CA ASP A 184 26.27 9.43 -1.66
C ASP A 184 25.66 10.56 -2.51
N ASP A 185 25.14 10.24 -3.70
CA ASP A 185 24.57 11.24 -4.62
C ASP A 185 23.10 11.50 -4.30
N GLU A 186 22.79 12.73 -3.90
CA GLU A 186 21.44 13.16 -3.57
C GLU A 186 20.47 13.03 -4.75
N ASN A 187 20.92 13.30 -5.98
CA ASN A 187 20.07 13.13 -7.18
C ASN A 187 19.74 11.66 -7.41
N GLU A 188 20.72 10.78 -7.22
CA GLU A 188 20.49 9.34 -7.30
C GLU A 188 19.51 8.89 -6.22
N ILE A 189 19.68 9.29 -4.96
CA ILE A 189 18.76 8.99 -3.87
C ILE A 189 17.34 9.45 -4.21
N ASN A 190 17.19 10.71 -4.61
CA ASN A 190 15.89 11.33 -4.90
C ASN A 190 15.17 10.68 -6.10
N SER A 191 15.93 10.13 -7.06
CA SER A 191 15.39 9.44 -8.22
C SER A 191 14.58 8.18 -7.86
N HIS A 192 14.82 7.62 -6.66
CA HIS A 192 14.14 6.41 -6.15
C HIS A 192 12.96 6.72 -5.22
N ALA A 193 12.61 7.98 -5.01
CA ALA A 193 11.67 8.40 -3.96
C ALA A 193 10.30 7.74 -4.08
N VAL A 194 9.71 7.70 -5.27
CA VAL A 194 8.36 7.18 -5.50
C VAL A 194 8.34 5.65 -5.35
N GLU A 195 9.31 4.96 -5.94
CA GLU A 195 9.44 3.50 -5.81
C GLU A 195 9.65 3.09 -4.35
N PHE A 196 10.50 3.82 -3.62
CA PHE A 196 10.77 3.54 -2.21
C PHE A 196 9.55 3.79 -1.33
N LEU A 197 8.77 4.85 -1.58
CA LEU A 197 7.51 5.10 -0.89
C LEU A 197 6.49 3.98 -1.16
N ASN A 198 6.33 3.56 -2.42
CA ASN A 198 5.42 2.48 -2.78
C ASN A 198 5.83 1.15 -2.14
N LEU A 199 7.13 0.86 -2.13
CA LEU A 199 7.69 -0.32 -1.46
C LEU A 199 7.39 -0.30 0.05
N SER A 200 7.66 0.83 0.72
CA SER A 200 7.36 1.04 2.14
C SER A 200 5.87 0.86 2.45
N SER A 201 5.01 1.34 1.53
CA SER A 201 3.56 1.22 1.67
C SER A 201 3.09 -0.22 1.57
N LEU A 202 3.56 -0.98 0.58
CA LEU A 202 3.20 -2.39 0.41
C LEU A 202 3.60 -3.23 1.62
N ILE A 203 4.78 -2.99 2.19
CA ILE A 203 5.23 -3.65 3.42
C ILE A 203 4.35 -3.28 4.61
N SER A 204 4.02 -1.99 4.76
CA SER A 204 3.13 -1.53 5.84
C SER A 204 1.75 -2.17 5.74
N LEU A 205 1.16 -2.24 4.54
CA LEU A 205 -0.13 -2.91 4.33
C LEU A 205 -0.05 -4.43 4.52
N GLY A 206 1.05 -5.05 4.12
CA GLY A 206 1.31 -6.48 4.38
C GLY A 206 1.35 -6.79 5.88
N TYR A 207 2.00 -5.93 6.66
CA TYR A 207 2.01 -6.02 8.12
C TYR A 207 0.59 -5.92 8.73
N ILE A 208 -0.24 -4.98 8.26
CA ILE A 208 -1.66 -4.88 8.67
C ILE A 208 -2.43 -6.16 8.32
N TRP A 209 -2.20 -6.73 7.13
CA TRP A 209 -2.86 -7.97 6.74
C TRP A 209 -2.45 -9.16 7.60
N LEU A 210 -1.19 -9.28 8.00
CA LEU A 210 -0.77 -10.32 8.95
C LEU A 210 -1.53 -10.21 10.27
N GLN A 211 -1.70 -9.00 10.82
CA GLN A 211 -2.46 -8.77 12.05
C GLN A 211 -3.94 -9.13 11.88
N TYR A 212 -4.57 -8.71 10.77
CA TYR A 212 -5.96 -9.02 10.50
C TYR A 212 -6.21 -10.53 10.35
N ILE A 213 -5.28 -11.25 9.72
CA ILE A 213 -5.34 -12.69 9.57
C ILE A 213 -5.19 -13.39 10.93
N GLU A 214 -4.18 -13.01 11.74
CA GLU A 214 -3.97 -13.58 13.08
C GLU A 214 -5.24 -13.46 13.94
N ILE A 215 -5.79 -12.24 14.03
CA ILE A 215 -7.00 -11.97 14.79
C ILE A 215 -8.19 -12.79 14.26
N SER A 216 -8.32 -12.87 12.94
CA SER A 216 -9.44 -13.56 12.30
C SER A 216 -9.38 -15.07 12.51
N LEU A 217 -8.21 -15.67 12.41
CA LEU A 217 -8.01 -17.09 12.71
C LEU A 217 -8.41 -17.42 14.16
N GLY A 218 -8.03 -16.56 15.12
CA GLY A 218 -8.38 -16.77 16.53
C GLY A 218 -9.87 -16.60 16.87
N LYS A 219 -10.68 -16.10 15.93
CA LYS A 219 -12.11 -15.81 16.14
C LYS A 219 -13.06 -16.63 15.27
N LEU A 220 -12.55 -17.45 14.35
CA LEU A 220 -13.37 -18.23 13.40
C LEU A 220 -14.48 -19.05 14.05
N GLU A 221 -14.21 -19.67 15.19
CA GLU A 221 -15.16 -20.55 15.88
C GLU A 221 -16.07 -19.83 16.88
N LYS A 222 -15.83 -18.53 17.13
CA LYS A 222 -16.43 -17.82 18.27
C LYS A 222 -17.46 -16.76 17.88
N GLN A 223 -17.42 -16.27 16.64
CA GLN A 223 -18.23 -15.13 16.18
C GLN A 223 -18.60 -15.28 14.71
N ASP A 224 -19.03 -14.21 14.05
CA ASP A 224 -19.39 -14.15 12.62
C ASP A 224 -18.32 -14.78 11.71
N GLU A 225 -18.47 -16.06 11.43
CA GLU A 225 -17.55 -16.88 10.65
C GLU A 225 -17.34 -16.30 9.25
N SER A 226 -18.41 -15.79 8.63
CA SER A 226 -18.35 -15.25 7.27
C SER A 226 -17.49 -14.00 7.18
N PHE A 227 -17.56 -13.13 8.19
CA PHE A 227 -16.75 -11.92 8.29
C PHE A 227 -15.26 -12.28 8.43
N TYR A 228 -14.90 -13.17 9.36
CA TYR A 228 -13.50 -13.52 9.59
C TYR A 228 -12.90 -14.34 8.44
N LYS A 229 -13.67 -15.26 7.83
CA LYS A 229 -13.26 -15.92 6.59
C LYS A 229 -12.97 -14.92 5.47
N SER A 230 -13.83 -13.93 5.29
CA SER A 230 -13.62 -12.86 4.32
C SER A 230 -12.33 -12.08 4.56
N LYS A 231 -11.97 -11.80 5.83
CA LYS A 231 -10.69 -11.15 6.17
C LYS A 231 -9.49 -12.00 5.79
N ILE A 232 -9.53 -13.28 6.15
CA ILE A 232 -8.45 -14.23 5.84
C ILE A 232 -8.24 -14.33 4.32
N GLU A 233 -9.31 -14.53 3.55
CA GLU A 233 -9.21 -14.67 2.09
C GLU A 233 -8.77 -13.37 1.41
N THR A 234 -9.23 -12.22 1.90
CA THR A 234 -8.80 -10.91 1.37
C THR A 234 -7.32 -10.65 1.65
N GLY A 235 -6.85 -10.97 2.86
CA GLY A 235 -5.44 -10.86 3.22
C GLY A 235 -4.56 -11.84 2.43
N ASN A 236 -5.02 -13.08 2.26
CA ASN A 236 -4.34 -14.07 1.42
C ASN A 236 -4.21 -13.59 -0.03
N PHE A 237 -5.25 -12.96 -0.58
CA PHE A 237 -5.19 -12.33 -1.91
C PHE A 237 -4.13 -11.23 -1.96
N PHE A 238 -4.09 -10.33 -0.96
CA PHE A 238 -3.10 -9.26 -0.89
C PHE A 238 -1.67 -9.82 -0.87
N LEU A 239 -1.39 -10.72 0.06
CA LEU A 239 -0.05 -11.30 0.23
C LEU A 239 0.41 -12.09 -1.00
N THR A 240 -0.53 -12.79 -1.68
CA THR A 240 -0.19 -13.64 -2.83
C THR A 240 -0.10 -12.86 -4.15
N LYS A 241 -0.95 -11.83 -4.35
CA LYS A 241 -1.12 -11.19 -5.65
C LYS A 241 -0.59 -9.76 -5.72
N LEU A 242 -0.67 -8.99 -4.63
CA LEU A 242 -0.28 -7.58 -4.65
C LEU A 242 1.10 -7.36 -4.06
N LEU A 243 1.45 -8.09 -3.01
CA LEU A 243 2.76 -7.93 -2.37
C LEU A 243 3.93 -8.27 -3.31
N GLY A 244 3.72 -9.09 -4.33
CA GLY A 244 4.72 -9.39 -5.36
C GLY A 244 5.21 -8.18 -6.16
N GLU A 245 4.45 -7.06 -6.18
CA GLU A 245 4.89 -5.79 -6.79
C GLU A 245 6.18 -5.25 -6.15
N THR A 246 6.46 -5.62 -4.91
CA THR A 246 7.72 -5.27 -4.21
C THR A 246 8.96 -5.70 -4.98
N GLN A 247 8.91 -6.82 -5.68
CA GLN A 247 10.06 -7.32 -6.46
C GLN A 247 10.41 -6.39 -7.63
N VAL A 248 9.39 -5.89 -8.34
CA VAL A 248 9.58 -4.95 -9.46
C VAL A 248 10.11 -3.62 -8.94
N LEU A 249 9.57 -3.11 -7.82
CA LEU A 249 10.05 -1.88 -7.19
C LEU A 249 11.51 -2.00 -6.76
N CYS A 250 11.89 -3.10 -6.12
CA CYS A 250 13.28 -3.37 -5.75
C CYS A 250 14.21 -3.43 -6.97
N GLN A 251 13.77 -4.06 -8.06
CA GLN A 251 14.53 -4.10 -9.31
C GLN A 251 14.71 -2.72 -9.91
N ASN A 252 13.64 -1.90 -9.96
CA ASN A 252 13.69 -0.54 -10.48
C ASN A 252 14.68 0.32 -9.68
N ILE A 253 14.60 0.29 -8.35
CA ILE A 253 15.54 1.02 -7.49
C ILE A 253 16.98 0.59 -7.77
N ARG A 254 17.26 -0.70 -7.87
CA ARG A 254 18.61 -1.20 -8.15
C ARG A 254 19.11 -0.91 -9.57
N SER A 255 18.22 -0.57 -10.52
CA SER A 255 18.61 -0.20 -11.88
C SER A 255 19.22 1.21 -11.98
N GLY A 256 19.10 2.01 -10.92
CA GLY A 256 19.64 3.36 -10.82
C GLY A 256 18.76 4.43 -11.48
N GLY A 257 19.02 5.69 -11.10
CA GLY A 257 18.32 6.89 -11.59
C GLY A 257 18.89 7.50 -12.87
N LYS A 258 19.99 6.95 -13.39
CA LYS A 258 20.71 7.52 -14.53
C LYS A 258 19.84 7.88 -15.72
N TYR A 259 18.81 7.06 -16.02
CA TYR A 259 17.95 7.28 -17.19
C TYR A 259 17.10 8.55 -17.10
N TYR A 260 16.79 9.05 -15.91
CA TYR A 260 16.09 10.32 -15.74
C TYR A 260 17.05 11.47 -15.48
N ASN A 261 18.13 11.23 -14.70
CA ASN A 261 19.07 12.25 -14.28
C ASN A 261 19.92 12.76 -15.46
N ASP A 262 20.32 11.87 -16.38
CA ASP A 262 21.15 12.19 -17.54
C ASP A 262 20.36 12.50 -18.82
N TYR A 263 18.99 12.43 -18.77
CA TYR A 263 18.18 12.66 -19.96
C TYR A 263 18.25 14.14 -20.38
N ASN A 264 18.62 14.40 -21.65
CA ASN A 264 18.75 15.77 -22.13
C ASN A 264 17.37 16.43 -22.30
N ASP A 265 17.16 17.55 -21.59
CA ASP A 265 15.89 18.30 -21.60
C ASP A 265 15.37 18.63 -23.01
N LYS A 266 16.26 18.88 -23.96
CA LYS A 266 15.90 19.15 -25.37
C LYS A 266 15.16 17.98 -26.03
N TYR A 267 15.34 16.76 -25.55
CA TYR A 267 14.65 15.59 -26.11
C TYR A 267 13.17 15.56 -25.76
N PHE A 268 12.74 16.23 -24.68
CA PHE A 268 11.32 16.39 -24.36
C PHE A 268 10.57 17.28 -25.38
N GLU A 269 11.31 18.18 -26.08
CA GLU A 269 10.75 19.10 -27.08
C GLU A 269 10.59 18.47 -28.46
N THR A 270 11.19 17.31 -28.72
CA THR A 270 11.25 16.70 -30.05
C THR A 270 10.07 15.77 -30.38
N ALA A 271 9.13 15.56 -29.44
CA ALA A 271 8.06 14.57 -29.55
C ALA A 271 6.69 15.15 -29.97
N ILE A 272 6.60 16.41 -30.43
CA ILE A 272 5.33 17.07 -30.80
C ILE A 272 5.34 17.42 -32.29
#